data_52d41ca7a3e6f767459562d06785888d
#
_entry.id   52d41ca7a3e6f767459562d06785888d
#
_cell.length_a   1.000
_cell.length_b   1.000
_cell.length_c   1.000
_cell.angle_alpha   90.00
_cell.angle_beta   90.00
_cell.angle_gamma   90.00
#
_symmetry.space_group_name_H-M   'P 1'
#
loop_
_entity.id
_entity.type
_entity.pdbx_description
1 polymer ?
#
loop_
_entity_poly.entity_id
_entity_poly.type
_entity_poly.pdbx_seq_one_letter_code
_entity_poly.pdbx_strand_id
1 'polypeptide(L)'
;SWISDLAGYTGSSLELDLYGGYKGSFGKSDFGYDVGAIYYYYPGKKLSGTIDVNTAELYGALSWKWLSAKVNYAATDYFGVDEGKGTYYIDLSAAYPIGNLSLLAHYGILHVAGSPGGASNDDAFGYSDYKVGASYALPQGFTVGAVYTDTNAKAAGYTVNGKNWADGQFALYVQKSL
;
A
#
# COMPACT_ATOMS: atom_id res chain seq x y z
N SER A 1 -14.69 0.45 0.44
CA SER A 1 -14.44 1.69 -0.31
C SER A 1 -14.05 2.78 0.68
N TRP A 2 -12.90 3.36 0.50
CA TRP A 2 -12.48 4.54 1.24
C TRP A 2 -13.01 5.74 0.47
N ILE A 3 -13.94 6.49 1.06
CA ILE A 3 -14.33 7.79 0.54
C ILE A 3 -13.29 8.76 1.10
N SER A 4 -12.23 9.00 0.33
CA SER A 4 -11.31 10.10 0.62
C SER A 4 -11.82 11.36 -0.09
N ASP A 5 -11.63 12.53 0.50
CA ASP A 5 -11.90 13.82 -0.15
C ASP A 5 -10.82 14.09 -1.20
N LEU A 6 -10.79 13.25 -2.24
CA LEU A 6 -9.91 13.36 -3.40
C LEU A 6 -10.42 14.38 -4.42
N ALA A 7 -11.64 14.91 -4.22
CA ALA A 7 -12.30 15.79 -5.18
C ALA A 7 -11.48 17.05 -5.50
N GLY A 8 -10.73 17.56 -4.53
CA GLY A 8 -9.85 18.72 -4.73
C GLY A 8 -8.59 18.42 -5.53
N TYR A 9 -8.13 17.16 -5.54
CA TYR A 9 -6.90 16.76 -6.23
C TYR A 9 -7.19 16.09 -7.58
N THR A 10 -8.18 15.21 -7.62
CA THR A 10 -8.47 14.36 -8.78
C THR A 10 -9.69 14.83 -9.58
N GLY A 11 -10.53 15.70 -9.01
CA GLY A 11 -11.86 16.02 -9.55
C GLY A 11 -12.86 14.88 -9.42
N SER A 12 -12.50 13.79 -8.71
CA SER A 12 -13.34 12.62 -8.45
C SER A 12 -13.57 12.43 -6.97
N SER A 13 -14.80 12.16 -6.56
CA SER A 13 -15.17 11.75 -5.20
C SER A 13 -15.26 10.24 -5.03
N LEU A 14 -14.93 9.47 -6.08
CA LEU A 14 -15.00 8.01 -6.10
C LEU A 14 -13.71 7.43 -6.65
N GLU A 15 -13.23 6.37 -6.00
CA GLU A 15 -12.19 5.48 -6.49
C GLU A 15 -12.78 4.09 -6.72
N LEU A 16 -12.50 3.51 -7.87
CA LEU A 16 -12.88 2.13 -8.23
C LEU A 16 -11.62 1.32 -8.47
N ASP A 17 -11.44 0.26 -7.68
CA ASP A 17 -10.32 -0.66 -7.81
C ASP A 17 -10.76 -1.92 -8.55
N LEU A 18 -10.18 -2.14 -9.72
CA LEU A 18 -10.36 -3.34 -10.52
C LEU A 18 -9.09 -4.18 -10.42
N TYR A 19 -9.21 -5.37 -9.85
CA TYR A 19 -8.05 -6.24 -9.71
C TYR A 19 -8.34 -7.68 -10.12
N GLY A 20 -7.29 -8.37 -10.54
CA GLY A 20 -7.34 -9.78 -10.88
C GLY A 20 -5.95 -10.39 -10.84
N GLY A 21 -5.88 -11.69 -10.52
CA GLY A 21 -4.61 -12.35 -10.38
C GLY A 21 -4.74 -13.85 -10.22
N TYR A 22 -3.61 -14.49 -10.03
CA TYR A 22 -3.50 -15.92 -9.80
C TYR A 22 -2.64 -16.20 -8.57
N LYS A 23 -3.20 -16.97 -7.63
CA LYS A 23 -2.57 -17.35 -6.37
C LYS A 23 -2.47 -18.89 -6.29
N GLY A 24 -1.33 -19.37 -5.80
CA GLY A 24 -1.10 -20.80 -5.66
C GLY A 24 0.04 -21.13 -4.70
N SER A 25 0.37 -22.42 -4.65
CA SER A 25 1.50 -22.94 -3.88
C SER A 25 2.38 -23.81 -4.77
N PHE A 26 3.67 -23.92 -4.43
CA PHE A 26 4.62 -24.77 -5.16
C PHE A 26 4.52 -26.22 -4.64
N GLY A 27 3.66 -27.00 -5.28
CA GLY A 27 3.43 -28.38 -4.91
C GLY A 27 2.92 -28.54 -3.48
N LYS A 28 3.59 -29.38 -2.67
CA LYS A 28 3.28 -29.61 -1.25
C LYS A 28 4.18 -28.80 -0.30
N SER A 29 4.86 -27.78 -0.80
CA SER A 29 5.77 -26.96 0.00
C SER A 29 5.01 -25.87 0.76
N ASP A 30 5.68 -25.29 1.77
CA ASP A 30 5.17 -24.12 2.50
C ASP A 30 5.29 -22.81 1.69
N PHE A 31 5.82 -22.88 0.45
CA PHE A 31 5.95 -21.71 -0.41
C PHE A 31 4.68 -21.45 -1.22
N GLY A 32 4.18 -20.22 -1.12
CA GLY A 32 3.08 -19.72 -1.93
C GLY A 32 3.52 -18.58 -2.85
N TYR A 33 2.74 -18.33 -3.88
CA TYR A 33 2.92 -17.21 -4.79
C TYR A 33 1.57 -16.54 -5.08
N ASP A 34 1.61 -15.25 -5.39
CA ASP A 34 0.45 -14.46 -5.81
C ASP A 34 0.93 -13.43 -6.83
N VAL A 35 0.34 -13.43 -8.02
CA VAL A 35 0.69 -12.52 -9.11
C VAL A 35 -0.58 -11.93 -9.70
N GLY A 36 -0.56 -10.66 -10.05
CA GLY A 36 -1.74 -10.06 -10.63
C GLY A 36 -1.52 -8.60 -11.05
N ALA A 37 -2.64 -7.95 -11.32
CA ALA A 37 -2.71 -6.55 -11.67
C ALA A 37 -3.86 -5.89 -10.93
N ILE A 38 -3.71 -4.59 -10.67
CA ILE A 38 -4.76 -3.72 -10.13
C ILE A 38 -4.80 -2.44 -10.96
N TYR A 39 -6.01 -1.95 -11.19
CA TYR A 39 -6.25 -0.67 -11.85
C TYR A 39 -7.08 0.22 -10.93
N TYR A 40 -6.48 1.31 -10.50
CA TYR A 40 -7.13 2.38 -9.74
C TYR A 40 -7.78 3.34 -10.71
N TYR A 41 -9.09 3.44 -10.67
CA TYR A 41 -9.87 4.29 -11.57
C TYR A 41 -10.63 5.35 -10.80
N TYR A 42 -10.42 6.60 -11.17
CA TYR A 42 -11.06 7.78 -10.59
C TYR A 42 -12.07 8.36 -11.59
N PRO A 43 -13.36 7.88 -11.57
CA PRO A 43 -14.39 8.38 -12.48
C PRO A 43 -14.75 9.81 -12.13
N GLY A 44 -14.96 10.64 -13.16
CA GLY A 44 -15.39 12.03 -13.00
C GLY A 44 -14.98 12.92 -14.17
N LYS A 45 -15.53 14.13 -14.19
CA LYS A 45 -15.05 15.14 -15.13
C LYS A 45 -13.74 15.68 -14.59
N LYS A 46 -12.66 15.48 -15.35
CA LYS A 46 -11.40 16.18 -15.09
C LYS A 46 -11.67 17.67 -15.14
N LEU A 47 -11.45 18.38 -14.04
CA LEU A 47 -11.41 19.82 -14.04
C LEU A 47 -10.23 20.27 -14.90
N SER A 48 -10.36 21.39 -15.61
CA SER A 48 -9.25 21.93 -16.42
C SER A 48 -8.03 22.13 -15.52
N GLY A 49 -6.89 21.49 -15.87
CA GLY A 49 -5.67 21.51 -15.08
C GLY A 49 -5.56 20.43 -14.00
N THR A 50 -6.51 19.49 -13.89
CA THR A 50 -6.35 18.31 -13.01
C THR A 50 -5.48 17.25 -13.66
N ILE A 51 -4.66 16.61 -12.84
CA ILE A 51 -3.74 15.54 -13.23
C ILE A 51 -4.54 14.22 -13.38
N ASP A 52 -4.17 13.38 -14.34
CA ASP A 52 -4.71 12.02 -14.44
C ASP A 52 -4.04 11.14 -13.37
N VAL A 53 -4.81 10.73 -12.39
CA VAL A 53 -4.34 9.89 -11.27
C VAL A 53 -4.68 8.41 -11.45
N ASN A 54 -5.32 8.04 -12.59
CA ASN A 54 -5.58 6.63 -12.89
C ASN A 54 -4.25 5.87 -12.98
N THR A 55 -4.16 4.77 -12.27
CA THR A 55 -2.91 4.01 -12.14
C THR A 55 -3.15 2.54 -12.37
N ALA A 56 -2.31 1.93 -13.20
CA ALA A 56 -2.24 0.48 -13.36
C ALA A 56 -0.97 -0.05 -12.69
N GLU A 57 -1.12 -1.05 -11.82
CA GLU A 57 0.00 -1.73 -11.19
C GLU A 57 -0.01 -3.22 -11.50
N LEU A 58 1.18 -3.79 -11.63
CA LEU A 58 1.43 -5.22 -11.60
C LEU A 58 2.02 -5.58 -10.25
N TYR A 59 1.66 -6.74 -9.73
CA TYR A 59 2.26 -7.22 -8.50
C TYR A 59 2.69 -8.67 -8.56
N GLY A 60 3.73 -8.99 -7.78
CA GLY A 60 4.17 -10.34 -7.53
C GLY A 60 4.52 -10.52 -6.06
N ALA A 61 4.08 -11.61 -5.45
CA ALA A 61 4.37 -11.94 -4.08
C ALA A 61 4.82 -13.39 -3.92
N LEU A 62 5.70 -13.60 -2.96
CA LEU A 62 6.10 -14.91 -2.46
C LEU A 62 5.82 -14.99 -0.97
N SER A 63 5.36 -16.13 -0.51
CA SER A 63 5.15 -16.40 0.91
C SER A 63 5.83 -17.70 1.32
N TRP A 64 6.31 -17.72 2.56
CA TRP A 64 6.86 -18.91 3.19
C TRP A 64 6.51 -18.93 4.66
N LYS A 65 5.63 -19.87 5.05
CA LYS A 65 5.10 -19.96 6.42
C LYS A 65 4.47 -18.64 6.86
N TRP A 66 5.13 -17.93 7.76
CA TRP A 66 4.69 -16.67 8.36
C TRP A 66 5.36 -15.44 7.74
N LEU A 67 6.20 -15.63 6.72
CA LEU A 67 6.88 -14.56 5.98
C LEU A 67 6.23 -14.32 4.63
N SER A 68 6.24 -13.08 4.16
CA SER A 68 5.89 -12.70 2.79
C SER A 68 6.76 -11.58 2.27
N ALA A 69 6.99 -11.59 0.96
CA ALA A 69 7.62 -10.51 0.22
C ALA A 69 6.74 -10.21 -1.00
N LYS A 70 6.41 -8.94 -1.22
CA LYS A 70 5.60 -8.49 -2.36
C LYS A 70 6.26 -7.29 -3.02
N VAL A 71 6.16 -7.22 -4.34
CA VAL A 71 6.54 -6.05 -5.12
C VAL A 71 5.31 -5.60 -5.91
N ASN A 72 4.96 -4.33 -5.82
CA ASN A 72 4.02 -3.66 -6.71
C ASN A 72 4.83 -2.76 -7.64
N TYR A 73 4.45 -2.71 -8.91
CA TYR A 73 5.14 -1.95 -9.95
C TYR A 73 4.13 -1.15 -10.78
N ALA A 74 4.27 0.16 -10.85
CA ALA A 74 3.42 1.03 -11.65
C ALA A 74 3.73 0.89 -13.13
N ALA A 75 2.78 0.35 -13.89
CA ALA A 75 2.86 0.19 -15.34
C ALA A 75 2.48 1.46 -16.11
N THR A 76 1.82 2.40 -15.43
CA THR A 76 1.49 3.76 -15.88
C THR A 76 2.11 4.77 -14.92
N ASP A 77 1.88 6.07 -15.13
CA ASP A 77 2.28 7.08 -14.15
C ASP A 77 1.60 6.82 -12.80
N TYR A 78 2.37 7.00 -11.72
CA TYR A 78 1.97 6.63 -10.37
C TYR A 78 1.14 7.74 -9.73
N PHE A 79 -0.17 7.54 -9.65
CA PHE A 79 -1.14 8.47 -9.03
C PHE A 79 -0.94 9.94 -9.42
N GLY A 80 -0.67 10.19 -10.72
CA GLY A 80 -0.49 11.52 -11.26
C GLY A 80 0.89 12.13 -11.05
N VAL A 81 1.85 11.38 -10.54
CA VAL A 81 3.26 11.80 -10.49
C VAL A 81 3.82 11.77 -11.90
N ASP A 82 4.26 12.94 -12.40
CA ASP A 82 4.82 13.09 -13.75
C ASP A 82 6.09 12.24 -13.90
N GLU A 83 6.20 11.52 -15.04
CA GLU A 83 7.24 10.51 -15.27
C GLU A 83 7.26 9.36 -14.23
N GLY A 84 6.17 9.18 -13.46
CA GLY A 84 6.08 8.22 -12.35
C GLY A 84 5.95 6.76 -12.75
N LYS A 85 5.86 6.45 -14.05
CA LYS A 85 5.88 5.07 -14.55
C LYS A 85 7.18 4.38 -14.16
N GLY A 86 7.06 3.18 -13.59
CA GLY A 86 8.21 2.44 -13.08
C GLY A 86 8.42 2.60 -11.57
N THR A 87 7.60 3.41 -10.90
CA THR A 87 7.51 3.44 -9.44
C THR A 87 7.24 2.04 -8.91
N TYR A 88 7.91 1.66 -7.82
CA TYR A 88 7.67 0.37 -7.19
C TYR A 88 7.65 0.47 -5.67
N TYR A 89 6.90 -0.44 -5.07
CA TYR A 89 6.85 -0.63 -3.62
C TYR A 89 7.21 -2.06 -3.28
N ILE A 90 8.19 -2.24 -2.41
CA ILE A 90 8.61 -3.52 -1.85
C ILE A 90 8.01 -3.65 -0.46
N ASP A 91 7.28 -4.72 -0.20
CA ASP A 91 6.68 -5.08 1.09
C ASP A 91 7.32 -6.36 1.61
N LEU A 92 7.92 -6.30 2.78
CA LEU A 92 8.39 -7.45 3.54
C LEU A 92 7.55 -7.55 4.81
N SER A 93 6.79 -8.62 4.95
CA SER A 93 5.87 -8.80 6.08
C SER A 93 6.08 -10.12 6.80
N ALA A 94 5.80 -10.11 8.10
CA ALA A 94 5.82 -11.29 8.97
C ALA A 94 4.61 -11.28 9.91
N ALA A 95 3.99 -12.47 10.08
CA ALA A 95 2.91 -12.70 11.03
C ALA A 95 3.19 -13.99 11.81
N TYR A 96 4.04 -13.91 12.85
CA TYR A 96 4.52 -15.07 13.59
C TYR A 96 3.51 -15.53 14.63
N PRO A 97 2.93 -16.74 14.51
CA PRO A 97 1.88 -17.24 15.42
C PRO A 97 2.46 -17.83 16.70
N ILE A 98 1.84 -17.48 17.83
CA ILE A 98 2.12 -18.02 19.17
C ILE A 98 0.77 -18.39 19.81
N GLY A 99 0.25 -19.58 19.52
CA GLY A 99 -1.11 -19.95 19.92
C GLY A 99 -2.16 -19.02 19.28
N ASN A 100 -2.96 -18.33 20.08
CA ASN A 100 -3.95 -17.35 19.60
C ASN A 100 -3.37 -15.95 19.35
N LEU A 101 -2.12 -15.70 19.78
CA LEU A 101 -1.40 -14.46 19.54
C LEU A 101 -0.65 -14.53 18.21
N SER A 102 -0.61 -13.46 17.45
CA SER A 102 0.29 -13.29 16.31
C SER A 102 1.10 -12.00 16.49
N LEU A 103 2.41 -12.11 16.37
CA LEU A 103 3.30 -10.96 16.32
C LEU A 103 3.41 -10.50 14.88
N LEU A 104 3.20 -9.19 14.64
CA LEU A 104 3.15 -8.59 13.33
C LEU A 104 4.36 -7.69 13.13
N ALA A 105 5.02 -7.83 11.99
CA ALA A 105 6.08 -6.93 11.54
C ALA A 105 5.94 -6.67 10.04
N HIS A 106 6.29 -5.47 9.62
CA HIS A 106 6.34 -5.06 8.23
C HIS A 106 7.47 -4.07 8.03
N TYR A 107 8.12 -4.13 6.88
CA TYR A 107 9.05 -3.14 6.38
C TYR A 107 8.79 -2.91 4.90
N GLY A 108 8.57 -1.65 4.52
CA GLY A 108 8.26 -1.21 3.17
C GLY A 108 9.31 -0.26 2.61
N ILE A 109 9.47 -0.26 1.29
CA ILE A 109 10.30 0.69 0.55
C ILE A 109 9.53 1.14 -0.67
N LEU A 110 9.21 2.43 -0.75
CA LEU A 110 8.68 3.08 -1.94
C LEU A 110 9.80 3.80 -2.67
N HIS A 111 10.02 3.41 -3.92
CA HIS A 111 10.84 4.17 -4.88
C HIS A 111 9.92 4.81 -5.92
N VAL A 112 10.01 6.12 -6.08
CA VAL A 112 9.19 6.89 -7.03
C VAL A 112 10.01 7.28 -8.24
N ALA A 113 9.69 6.68 -9.39
CA ALA A 113 10.41 6.91 -10.64
C ALA A 113 10.19 8.34 -11.18
N GLY A 114 11.12 8.77 -12.04
CA GLY A 114 11.05 10.03 -12.79
C GLY A 114 11.83 11.17 -12.17
N SER A 115 12.12 12.14 -13.05
CA SER A 115 12.86 13.36 -12.67
C SER A 115 12.41 14.54 -13.53
N PRO A 116 11.13 14.93 -13.50
CA PRO A 116 10.58 15.99 -14.32
C PRO A 116 11.32 17.31 -14.06
N GLY A 117 11.80 17.93 -15.15
CA GLY A 117 12.59 19.16 -15.04
C GLY A 117 13.91 19.02 -14.26
N GLY A 118 14.40 17.79 -14.04
CA GLY A 118 15.63 17.49 -13.31
C GLY A 118 15.46 17.34 -11.81
N ALA A 119 14.26 17.45 -11.27
CA ALA A 119 13.96 17.21 -9.86
C ALA A 119 13.53 15.74 -9.64
N SER A 120 14.22 15.01 -8.78
CA SER A 120 13.92 13.60 -8.52
C SER A 120 12.60 13.43 -7.78
N ASN A 121 11.70 12.62 -8.35
CA ASN A 121 10.46 12.21 -7.67
C ASN A 121 10.75 11.37 -6.42
N ASP A 122 11.80 10.53 -6.46
CA ASP A 122 12.20 9.73 -5.31
C ASP A 122 12.66 10.58 -4.14
N ASP A 123 13.39 11.65 -4.42
CA ASP A 123 13.80 12.61 -3.39
C ASP A 123 12.63 13.35 -2.74
N ALA A 124 11.51 13.51 -3.47
CA ALA A 124 10.33 14.20 -2.98
C ALA A 124 9.36 13.26 -2.25
N PHE A 125 9.15 12.06 -2.78
CA PHE A 125 8.07 11.16 -2.38
C PHE A 125 8.53 9.76 -1.98
N GLY A 126 9.79 9.37 -2.27
CA GLY A 126 10.34 8.08 -1.86
C GLY A 126 10.47 7.98 -0.34
N TYR A 127 10.23 6.79 0.20
CA TYR A 127 10.37 6.52 1.64
C TYR A 127 10.55 5.03 1.94
N SER A 128 10.96 4.77 3.16
CA SER A 128 10.75 3.48 3.81
C SER A 128 9.84 3.64 5.01
N ASP A 129 9.04 2.60 5.27
CA ASP A 129 8.13 2.54 6.39
C ASP A 129 8.28 1.21 7.15
N TYR A 130 7.81 1.22 8.39
CA TYR A 130 7.72 0.01 9.17
C TYR A 130 6.43 -0.03 9.99
N LYS A 131 6.00 -1.24 10.29
CA LYS A 131 4.88 -1.51 11.18
C LYS A 131 5.25 -2.65 12.12
N VAL A 132 4.96 -2.49 13.39
CA VAL A 132 5.07 -3.54 14.40
C VAL A 132 3.78 -3.62 15.21
N GLY A 133 3.44 -4.81 15.66
CA GLY A 133 2.23 -4.97 16.43
C GLY A 133 1.93 -6.40 16.82
N ALA A 134 0.72 -6.60 17.34
CA ALA A 134 0.22 -7.91 17.69
C ALA A 134 -1.30 -7.98 17.44
N SER A 135 -1.77 -9.20 17.18
CA SER A 135 -3.19 -9.51 17.11
C SER A 135 -3.52 -10.76 17.93
N TYR A 136 -4.72 -10.84 18.42
CA TYR A 136 -5.19 -11.97 19.23
C TYR A 136 -6.51 -12.50 18.67
N ALA A 137 -6.52 -13.79 18.34
CA ALA A 137 -7.71 -14.48 17.87
C ALA A 137 -8.64 -14.81 19.03
N LEU A 138 -9.86 -14.33 18.97
CA LEU A 138 -10.94 -14.54 19.90
C LEU A 138 -11.91 -15.61 19.38
N PRO A 139 -12.77 -16.20 20.25
CA PRO A 139 -13.84 -17.09 19.79
C PRO A 139 -14.75 -16.45 18.75
N GLN A 140 -15.46 -17.27 17.99
CA GLN A 140 -16.44 -16.87 16.97
C GLN A 140 -15.87 -16.05 15.79
N GLY A 141 -14.56 -16.22 15.49
CA GLY A 141 -13.91 -15.58 14.34
C GLY A 141 -13.57 -14.11 14.54
N PHE A 142 -13.60 -13.59 15.77
CA PHE A 142 -13.11 -12.25 16.07
C PHE A 142 -11.60 -12.22 16.22
N THR A 143 -10.99 -11.14 15.82
CA THR A 143 -9.57 -10.82 16.06
C THR A 143 -9.48 -9.37 16.53
N VAL A 144 -8.75 -9.14 17.60
CA VAL A 144 -8.39 -7.78 18.07
C VAL A 144 -6.91 -7.57 17.86
N GLY A 145 -6.50 -6.37 17.55
CA GLY A 145 -5.07 -6.08 17.35
C GLY A 145 -4.72 -4.62 17.59
N ALA A 146 -3.42 -4.44 17.78
CA ALA A 146 -2.77 -3.16 17.98
C ALA A 146 -1.53 -3.10 17.12
N VAL A 147 -1.32 -2.00 16.42
CA VAL A 147 -0.14 -1.77 15.58
C VAL A 147 0.37 -0.35 15.75
N TYR A 148 1.68 -0.18 15.66
CA TYR A 148 2.36 1.09 15.48
C TYR A 148 3.03 1.09 14.10
N THR A 149 2.90 2.18 13.37
CA THR A 149 3.55 2.39 12.08
C THR A 149 4.23 3.74 12.05
N ASP A 150 5.35 3.83 11.32
CA ASP A 150 6.10 5.06 11.15
C ASP A 150 6.88 5.01 9.83
N THR A 151 7.37 6.18 9.35
CA THR A 151 8.07 6.29 8.08
C THR A 151 9.10 7.41 8.11
N ASN A 152 10.10 7.33 7.23
CA ASN A 152 11.06 8.41 6.98
C ASN A 152 10.64 9.36 5.84
N ALA A 153 9.37 9.30 5.40
CA ALA A 153 8.84 10.15 4.35
C ALA A 153 8.99 11.64 4.70
N LYS A 154 9.35 12.45 3.71
CA LYS A 154 9.51 13.89 3.92
C LYS A 154 8.14 14.56 4.09
N ALA A 155 7.94 15.25 5.20
CA ALA A 155 6.68 15.94 5.53
C ALA A 155 6.16 16.84 4.40
N ALA A 156 7.05 17.47 3.62
CA ALA A 156 6.68 18.34 2.51
C ALA A 156 5.86 17.61 1.42
N GLY A 157 6.14 16.32 1.16
CA GLY A 157 5.39 15.50 0.19
C GLY A 157 4.09 14.92 0.77
N TYR A 158 3.92 14.90 2.09
CA TYR A 158 2.86 14.16 2.77
C TYR A 158 2.03 15.02 3.74
N THR A 159 2.13 16.34 3.65
CA THR A 159 1.31 17.27 4.45
C THR A 159 0.11 17.75 3.65
N VAL A 160 -1.08 17.43 4.10
CA VAL A 160 -2.35 17.84 3.50
C VAL A 160 -3.19 18.57 4.54
N ASN A 161 -3.69 19.76 4.20
CA ASN A 161 -4.49 20.61 5.10
C ASN A 161 -3.83 20.84 6.48
N GLY A 162 -2.50 21.01 6.48
CA GLY A 162 -1.72 21.27 7.71
C GLY A 162 -1.46 20.04 8.58
N LYS A 163 -1.94 18.85 8.19
CA LYS A 163 -1.65 17.58 8.87
C LYS A 163 -0.54 16.83 8.13
N ASN A 164 0.55 16.51 8.85
CA ASN A 164 1.59 15.62 8.38
C ASN A 164 1.11 14.16 8.50
N TRP A 165 0.96 13.46 7.39
CA TRP A 165 0.56 12.05 7.34
C TRP A 165 1.74 11.08 7.45
N ALA A 166 2.98 11.61 7.41
CA ALA A 166 4.19 10.83 7.60
C ALA A 166 4.58 10.62 9.07
N ASP A 167 3.85 11.24 10.01
CA ASP A 167 4.10 11.03 11.44
C ASP A 167 3.68 9.62 11.89
N GLY A 168 4.42 9.09 12.87
CA GLY A 168 4.13 7.79 13.47
C GLY A 168 2.71 7.71 14.03
N GLN A 169 2.04 6.58 13.82
CA GLN A 169 0.64 6.38 14.20
C GLN A 169 0.45 5.06 14.95
N PHE A 170 -0.44 5.10 15.93
CA PHE A 170 -0.91 3.93 16.65
C PHE A 170 -2.36 3.64 16.27
N ALA A 171 -2.68 2.38 15.96
CA ALA A 171 -4.02 1.95 15.63
C ALA A 171 -4.43 0.70 16.43
N LEU A 172 -5.69 0.70 16.87
CA LEU A 172 -6.39 -0.46 17.40
C LEU A 172 -7.42 -0.92 16.38
N TYR A 173 -7.60 -2.22 16.21
CA TYR A 173 -8.60 -2.75 15.32
C TYR A 173 -9.30 -3.98 15.86
N VAL A 174 -10.52 -4.19 15.38
CA VAL A 174 -11.30 -5.41 15.56
C VAL A 174 -11.71 -5.90 14.17
N GLN A 175 -11.53 -7.17 13.91
CA GLN A 175 -11.92 -7.84 12.67
C GLN A 175 -12.78 -9.04 12.98
N LYS A 176 -13.75 -9.34 12.10
CA LYS A 176 -14.52 -10.58 12.13
C LYS A 176 -14.38 -11.29 10.79
N SER A 177 -13.98 -12.56 10.84
CA SER A 177 -14.04 -13.51 9.72
C SER A 177 -15.33 -14.34 9.83
N LEU A 178 -16.03 -14.48 8.70
CA LEU A 178 -17.27 -15.25 8.56
C LEU A 178 -16.96 -16.63 8.02
#